data_a693364a2ae5e38cb238b3000f41016e
#
_entry.id   a693364a2ae5e38cb238b3000f41016e
#
_cell.length_a   1.000
_cell.length_b   1.000
_cell.length_c   1.000
_cell.angle_alpha   90.00
_cell.angle_beta   90.00
_cell.angle_gamma   90.00
#
_symmetry.space_group_name_H-M   'P 1'
#
loop_
_entity.id
_entity.type
_entity.pdbx_description
1 polymer ?
#
loop_
_entity_poly.entity_id
_entity_poly.type
_entity_poly.pdbx_seq_one_letter_code
_entity_poly.pdbx_strand_id
1 'polypeptide(L)'
;MKHIVLSAMRPTGALHLGHLAGALSNFVRLQNNPDYECYYSIADWHALMSNYEESGNTAEFCYMALTDWLSVGLDPEKSPLFIQSHVKQHAELALALGMITPLGWLYRNPTYKEQLFNIRNKDLGTYGFLGYPVLMAADILLYKAEFVPVGEDQSAHLELSRELVRRFNNFFGDKLVEPQPLFTQTPKVPGIDGRKMSKSYGNALELSESADSMWQKLRTMKTDPARMRRTDPGDPEKCPVWDLHKVFNHDEGEKAEICEGCKSAGIGCIDCKKKLNAHINELMTPIRERRAKFEGNKKLLDEILADGAVRAEKTARTTMSEIYPAMGLLAREKFIN
;
A
#
# COMPACT_ATOMS: atom_id res chain seq x y z
N MET A 1 -15.59 -18.31 12.19
CA MET A 1 -14.95 -16.99 12.51
C MET A 1 -14.33 -16.49 11.23
N LYS A 2 -14.31 -15.19 11.02
CA LYS A 2 -13.62 -14.60 9.86
C LYS A 2 -12.11 -14.60 10.12
N HIS A 3 -11.33 -14.74 9.06
CA HIS A 3 -9.88 -14.59 9.15
C HIS A 3 -9.49 -13.12 9.19
N ILE A 4 -8.57 -12.74 10.06
CA ILE A 4 -8.13 -11.36 10.20
C ILE A 4 -7.05 -11.06 9.16
N VAL A 5 -7.26 -9.97 8.43
CA VAL A 5 -6.32 -9.44 7.43
C VAL A 5 -5.87 -8.05 7.85
N LEU A 6 -4.57 -7.82 7.89
CA LEU A 6 -4.02 -6.48 8.08
C LEU A 6 -3.32 -6.02 6.81
N SER A 7 -3.59 -4.80 6.41
CA SER A 7 -2.83 -4.08 5.37
C SER A 7 -2.49 -2.68 5.84
N ALA A 8 -1.30 -2.23 5.50
CA ALA A 8 -0.84 -0.88 5.83
C ALA A 8 -0.22 -0.21 4.60
N MET A 9 -0.34 1.11 4.54
CA MET A 9 0.31 1.91 3.51
C MET A 9 0.90 3.18 4.10
N ARG A 10 2.15 3.49 3.73
CA ARG A 10 2.81 4.72 4.17
C ARG A 10 2.20 5.94 3.46
N PRO A 11 1.86 7.00 4.20
CA PRO A 11 1.37 8.25 3.62
C PRO A 11 2.54 9.03 3.00
N THR A 12 2.72 8.86 1.71
CA THR A 12 3.79 9.50 0.94
C THR A 12 3.27 10.49 -0.11
N GLY A 13 2.04 10.97 0.04
CA GLY A 13 1.31 11.88 -0.87
C GLY A 13 0.32 11.14 -1.78
N ALA A 14 -0.15 11.79 -2.86
CA ALA A 14 -1.18 11.27 -3.75
C ALA A 14 -0.88 9.86 -4.29
N LEU A 15 -1.90 9.02 -4.36
CA LEU A 15 -1.78 7.69 -4.94
C LEU A 15 -2.02 7.75 -6.47
N HIS A 16 -1.57 6.74 -7.20
CA HIS A 16 -1.59 6.70 -8.65
C HIS A 16 -2.12 5.36 -9.19
N LEU A 17 -2.33 5.25 -10.49
CA LEU A 17 -2.86 4.04 -11.15
C LEU A 17 -2.07 2.77 -10.81
N GLY A 18 -0.77 2.87 -10.55
CA GLY A 18 0.02 1.72 -10.09
C GLY A 18 -0.40 1.21 -8.71
N HIS A 19 -0.77 2.11 -7.78
CA HIS A 19 -1.34 1.70 -6.49
C HIS A 19 -2.74 1.12 -6.66
N LEU A 20 -3.54 1.69 -7.57
CA LEU A 20 -4.88 1.19 -7.86
C LEU A 20 -4.84 -0.24 -8.38
N ALA A 21 -4.04 -0.49 -9.42
CA ALA A 21 -3.94 -1.82 -10.03
C ALA A 21 -3.30 -2.88 -9.11
N GLY A 22 -2.47 -2.46 -8.17
CA GLY A 22 -1.81 -3.34 -7.20
C GLY A 22 -2.59 -3.45 -5.88
N ALA A 23 -2.22 -2.63 -4.91
CA ALA A 23 -2.70 -2.76 -3.53
C ALA A 23 -4.19 -2.41 -3.36
N LEU A 24 -4.66 -1.28 -3.93
CA LEU A 24 -5.99 -0.76 -3.60
C LEU A 24 -7.13 -1.63 -4.13
N SER A 25 -7.04 -2.11 -5.37
CA SER A 25 -8.04 -3.05 -5.91
C SER A 25 -8.11 -4.32 -5.08
N ASN A 26 -6.97 -4.79 -4.58
CA ASN A 26 -6.92 -5.94 -3.70
C ASN A 26 -7.53 -5.65 -2.32
N PHE A 27 -7.28 -4.47 -1.75
CA PHE A 27 -7.90 -4.04 -0.49
C PHE A 27 -9.43 -4.05 -0.60
N VAL A 28 -9.98 -3.46 -1.65
CA VAL A 28 -11.44 -3.45 -1.90
C VAL A 28 -11.97 -4.86 -2.08
N ARG A 29 -11.25 -5.73 -2.79
CA ARG A 29 -11.63 -7.14 -2.98
C ARG A 29 -11.66 -7.90 -1.66
N LEU A 30 -10.63 -7.75 -0.83
CA LEU A 30 -10.52 -8.42 0.47
C LEU A 30 -11.60 -7.95 1.44
N GLN A 31 -11.85 -6.63 1.53
CA GLN A 31 -12.91 -6.07 2.35
C GLN A 31 -14.30 -6.62 2.02
N ASN A 32 -14.55 -6.90 0.73
CA ASN A 32 -15.86 -7.41 0.27
C ASN A 32 -15.95 -8.95 0.30
N ASN A 33 -14.90 -9.65 0.68
CA ASN A 33 -14.93 -11.10 0.89
C ASN A 33 -15.49 -11.40 2.29
N PRO A 34 -16.60 -12.19 2.39
CA PRO A 34 -17.23 -12.49 3.67
C PRO A 34 -16.35 -13.31 4.64
N ASP A 35 -15.31 -13.97 4.15
CA ASP A 35 -14.40 -14.79 4.95
C ASP A 35 -13.36 -13.98 5.72
N TYR A 36 -13.22 -12.67 5.39
CA TYR A 36 -12.21 -11.81 5.97
C TYR A 36 -12.80 -10.69 6.85
N GLU A 37 -12.05 -10.36 7.88
CA GLU A 37 -12.18 -9.13 8.67
C GLU A 37 -10.90 -8.31 8.44
N CYS A 38 -11.02 -7.18 7.74
CA CYS A 38 -9.88 -6.41 7.27
C CYS A 38 -9.66 -5.16 8.13
N TYR A 39 -8.40 -4.89 8.44
CA TYR A 39 -7.90 -3.67 9.09
C TYR A 39 -6.99 -2.94 8.11
N TYR A 40 -7.19 -1.64 7.92
CA TYR A 40 -6.37 -0.82 7.01
C TYR A 40 -5.75 0.34 7.75
N SER A 41 -4.42 0.33 7.86
CA SER A 41 -3.64 1.31 8.60
C SER A 41 -2.88 2.26 7.68
N ILE A 42 -3.00 3.55 7.92
CA ILE A 42 -2.10 4.57 7.36
C ILE A 42 -0.88 4.63 8.27
N ALA A 43 0.25 4.10 7.77
CA ALA A 43 1.47 3.86 8.54
C ALA A 43 2.36 5.12 8.61
N ASP A 44 1.92 6.09 9.39
CA ASP A 44 2.59 7.39 9.54
C ASP A 44 3.94 7.29 10.26
N TRP A 45 4.07 6.47 11.31
CA TRP A 45 5.37 6.23 11.95
C TRP A 45 6.37 5.58 10.99
N HIS A 46 5.93 4.64 10.15
CA HIS A 46 6.79 4.06 9.13
C HIS A 46 7.24 5.09 8.08
N ALA A 47 6.38 6.06 7.75
CA ALA A 47 6.78 7.15 6.87
C ALA A 47 7.87 8.03 7.51
N LEU A 48 7.72 8.34 8.81
CA LEU A 48 8.69 9.15 9.54
C LEU A 48 10.06 8.48 9.66
N MET A 49 10.14 7.16 9.82
CA MET A 49 11.41 6.45 9.99
C MET A 49 12.39 6.66 8.82
N SER A 50 11.88 6.91 7.62
CA SER A 50 12.71 7.18 6.44
C SER A 50 12.62 8.63 5.96
N ASN A 51 11.81 9.49 6.59
CA ASN A 51 11.56 10.87 6.15
C ASN A 51 11.36 11.85 7.30
N TYR A 52 12.03 11.64 8.44
CA TYR A 52 11.87 12.47 9.62
C TYR A 52 12.33 13.92 9.41
N GLU A 53 13.29 14.16 8.53
CA GLU A 53 13.80 15.48 8.18
C GLU A 53 12.78 16.34 7.41
N GLU A 54 11.83 15.69 6.70
CA GLU A 54 10.81 16.33 5.85
C GLU A 54 9.39 15.97 6.32
N SER A 55 9.18 15.87 7.63
CA SER A 55 7.93 15.37 8.22
C SER A 55 6.72 16.32 8.13
N GLY A 56 6.93 17.58 7.77
CA GLY A 56 5.91 18.64 7.84
C GLY A 56 4.59 18.36 7.09
N ASN A 57 4.63 17.52 6.07
CA ASN A 57 3.45 17.18 5.27
C ASN A 57 2.80 15.84 5.64
N THR A 58 3.30 15.12 6.65
CA THR A 58 2.81 13.77 6.98
C THR A 58 1.32 13.73 7.27
N ALA A 59 0.80 14.70 8.04
CA ALA A 59 -0.63 14.78 8.36
C ALA A 59 -1.48 14.99 7.08
N GLU A 60 -1.07 15.88 6.19
CA GLU A 60 -1.79 16.11 4.93
C GLU A 60 -1.74 14.86 4.03
N PHE A 61 -0.62 14.16 3.99
CA PHE A 61 -0.51 12.90 3.25
C PHE A 61 -1.39 11.79 3.84
N CYS A 62 -1.68 11.80 5.14
CA CYS A 62 -2.66 10.89 5.74
C CYS A 62 -4.08 11.18 5.21
N TYR A 63 -4.49 12.45 5.14
CA TYR A 63 -5.78 12.82 4.55
C TYR A 63 -5.87 12.48 3.07
N MET A 64 -4.80 12.70 2.31
CA MET A 64 -4.75 12.32 0.90
C MET A 64 -4.91 10.80 0.73
N ALA A 65 -4.18 10.00 1.50
CA ALA A 65 -4.28 8.55 1.46
C ALA A 65 -5.69 8.06 1.81
N LEU A 66 -6.31 8.59 2.87
CA LEU A 66 -7.68 8.24 3.25
C LEU A 66 -8.67 8.62 2.15
N THR A 67 -8.56 9.84 1.59
CA THR A 67 -9.41 10.29 0.49
C THR A 67 -9.28 9.37 -0.73
N ASP A 68 -8.07 8.97 -1.09
CA ASP A 68 -7.83 8.02 -2.18
C ASP A 68 -8.46 6.64 -1.88
N TRP A 69 -8.31 6.12 -0.65
CA TRP A 69 -8.88 4.86 -0.21
C TRP A 69 -10.42 4.84 -0.29
N LEU A 70 -11.06 5.88 0.23
CA LEU A 70 -12.52 6.03 0.15
C LEU A 70 -12.98 6.18 -1.30
N SER A 71 -12.23 6.89 -2.12
CA SER A 71 -12.54 7.11 -3.54
C SER A 71 -12.53 5.80 -4.34
N VAL A 72 -11.58 4.91 -4.08
CA VAL A 72 -11.52 3.60 -4.76
C VAL A 72 -12.54 2.59 -4.24
N GLY A 73 -13.23 2.89 -3.12
CA GLY A 73 -14.33 2.08 -2.62
C GLY A 73 -14.04 1.31 -1.32
N LEU A 74 -13.00 1.69 -0.58
CA LEU A 74 -12.90 1.25 0.81
C LEU A 74 -14.03 1.86 1.62
N ASP A 75 -14.71 1.02 2.38
CA ASP A 75 -15.91 1.33 3.16
C ASP A 75 -15.54 1.29 4.66
N PRO A 76 -15.55 2.42 5.36
CA PRO A 76 -15.21 2.49 6.78
C PRO A 76 -16.16 1.70 7.68
N GLU A 77 -17.42 1.49 7.25
CA GLU A 77 -18.37 0.67 8.00
C GLU A 77 -17.97 -0.83 8.00
N LYS A 78 -17.37 -1.30 6.90
CA LYS A 78 -16.94 -2.70 6.76
C LYS A 78 -15.60 -2.97 7.44
N SER A 79 -14.68 -2.00 7.37
CA SER A 79 -13.29 -2.17 7.83
C SER A 79 -12.81 -0.94 8.55
N PRO A 80 -12.15 -1.04 9.70
CA PRO A 80 -11.49 0.10 10.34
C PRO A 80 -10.44 0.70 9.42
N LEU A 81 -10.56 2.01 9.12
CA LEU A 81 -9.56 2.81 8.43
C LEU A 81 -8.96 3.77 9.44
N PHE A 82 -7.69 3.64 9.76
CA PHE A 82 -7.10 4.40 10.88
C PHE A 82 -5.64 4.79 10.62
N ILE A 83 -5.15 5.77 11.39
CA ILE A 83 -3.74 6.15 11.40
C ILE A 83 -3.02 5.32 12.46
N GLN A 84 -1.88 4.74 12.12
CA GLN A 84 -1.07 3.89 12.99
C GLN A 84 -0.78 4.57 14.34
N SER A 85 -0.37 5.82 14.33
CA SER A 85 -0.04 6.56 15.56
C SER A 85 -1.23 6.86 16.47
N HIS A 86 -2.46 6.72 16.00
CA HIS A 86 -3.65 6.88 16.84
C HIS A 86 -3.90 5.68 17.76
N VAL A 87 -3.37 4.49 17.39
CA VAL A 87 -3.44 3.27 18.21
C VAL A 87 -2.09 3.02 18.86
N LYS A 88 -1.91 3.50 20.09
CA LYS A 88 -0.61 3.52 20.80
C LYS A 88 -0.01 2.13 21.03
N GLN A 89 -0.85 1.11 21.08
CA GLN A 89 -0.47 -0.28 21.30
C GLN A 89 0.49 -0.81 20.22
N HIS A 90 0.52 -0.22 19.02
CA HIS A 90 1.56 -0.51 18.03
C HIS A 90 2.98 -0.25 18.58
N ALA A 91 3.19 0.90 19.22
CA ALA A 91 4.46 1.24 19.84
C ALA A 91 4.75 0.37 21.08
N GLU A 92 3.72 0.06 21.88
CA GLU A 92 3.84 -0.78 23.07
C GLU A 92 4.28 -2.20 22.67
N LEU A 93 3.64 -2.82 21.69
CA LEU A 93 4.03 -4.14 21.21
C LEU A 93 5.38 -4.11 20.49
N ALA A 94 5.68 -3.06 19.71
CA ALA A 94 6.98 -2.91 19.07
C ALA A 94 8.11 -2.84 20.11
N LEU A 95 7.91 -2.14 21.23
CA LEU A 95 8.86 -2.11 22.36
C LEU A 95 9.03 -3.50 22.98
N ALA A 96 7.93 -4.19 23.26
CA ALA A 96 7.95 -5.54 23.84
C ALA A 96 8.70 -6.55 22.94
N LEU A 97 8.40 -6.55 21.64
CA LEU A 97 9.10 -7.38 20.65
C LEU A 97 10.56 -6.97 20.51
N GLY A 98 10.85 -5.66 20.56
CA GLY A 98 12.21 -5.12 20.51
C GLY A 98 13.12 -5.66 21.62
N MET A 99 12.59 -5.90 22.81
CA MET A 99 13.35 -6.47 23.94
C MET A 99 13.86 -7.89 23.68
N ILE A 100 13.20 -8.64 22.81
CA ILE A 100 13.57 -10.01 22.49
C ILE A 100 14.16 -10.19 21.09
N THR A 101 14.25 -9.11 20.29
CA THR A 101 14.75 -9.16 18.92
C THR A 101 16.27 -9.13 18.88
N PRO A 102 16.95 -10.19 18.37
CA PRO A 102 18.39 -10.16 18.21
C PRO A 102 18.81 -9.14 17.13
N LEU A 103 19.75 -8.24 17.42
CA LEU A 103 20.25 -7.24 16.47
C LEU A 103 20.75 -7.86 15.16
N GLY A 104 21.36 -9.05 15.23
CA GLY A 104 21.83 -9.77 14.06
C GLY A 104 20.72 -10.12 13.05
N TRP A 105 19.47 -10.24 13.49
CA TRP A 105 18.34 -10.46 12.58
C TRP A 105 18.06 -9.20 11.75
N LEU A 106 18.09 -8.05 12.40
CA LEU A 106 17.84 -6.75 11.76
C LEU A 106 18.97 -6.40 10.77
N TYR A 107 20.24 -6.55 11.18
CA TYR A 107 21.40 -6.30 10.32
C TYR A 107 21.47 -7.22 9.10
N ARG A 108 20.91 -8.44 9.16
CA ARG A 108 20.86 -9.36 8.03
C ARG A 108 19.68 -9.17 7.10
N ASN A 109 18.68 -8.35 7.50
CA ASN A 109 17.50 -8.11 6.68
C ASN A 109 17.90 -7.54 5.31
N PRO A 110 17.54 -8.21 4.19
CA PRO A 110 17.92 -7.78 2.84
C PRO A 110 17.41 -6.39 2.50
N THR A 111 16.16 -6.11 2.84
CA THR A 111 15.52 -4.82 2.55
C THR A 111 16.17 -3.66 3.31
N TYR A 112 16.61 -3.89 4.57
CA TYR A 112 17.38 -2.89 5.33
C TYR A 112 18.67 -2.53 4.60
N LYS A 113 19.43 -3.54 4.16
CA LYS A 113 20.70 -3.34 3.43
C LYS A 113 20.49 -2.64 2.09
N GLU A 114 19.49 -3.05 1.34
CA GLU A 114 19.15 -2.47 0.04
C GLU A 114 18.77 -1.00 0.18
N GLN A 115 17.96 -0.65 1.17
CA GLN A 115 17.55 0.73 1.39
C GLN A 115 18.71 1.61 1.85
N LEU A 116 19.59 1.13 2.73
CA LEU A 116 20.82 1.84 3.09
C LEU A 116 21.72 2.11 1.87
N PHE A 117 21.76 1.17 0.92
CA PHE A 117 22.55 1.33 -0.30
C PHE A 117 21.93 2.30 -1.29
N ASN A 118 20.61 2.26 -1.46
CA ASN A 118 19.88 3.00 -2.48
C ASN A 118 19.56 4.45 -2.07
N ILE A 119 19.36 4.73 -0.78
CA ILE A 119 18.99 6.05 -0.26
C ILE A 119 20.23 6.74 0.28
N ARG A 120 20.93 7.48 -0.59
CA ARG A 120 22.20 8.15 -0.25
C ARG A 120 22.03 9.58 0.30
N ASN A 121 20.84 10.16 0.16
CA ASN A 121 20.60 11.57 0.48
C ASN A 121 20.00 11.76 1.89
N LYS A 122 19.88 10.71 2.69
CA LYS A 122 19.29 10.75 4.03
C LYS A 122 20.13 9.92 4.99
N ASP A 123 20.24 10.36 6.23
CA ASP A 123 20.83 9.54 7.30
C ASP A 123 19.83 8.50 7.77
N LEU A 124 19.99 7.28 7.28
CA LEU A 124 19.20 6.10 7.68
C LEU A 124 19.91 5.26 8.76
N GLY A 125 21.05 5.71 9.27
CA GLY A 125 21.80 5.06 10.35
C GLY A 125 21.15 5.17 11.72
N THR A 126 19.85 5.39 11.79
CA THR A 126 19.11 5.62 13.03
C THR A 126 18.54 4.34 13.64
N TYR A 127 18.33 4.33 14.95
CA TYR A 127 17.63 3.25 15.66
C TYR A 127 16.23 3.00 15.07
N GLY A 128 15.49 4.07 14.79
CA GLY A 128 14.15 3.97 14.20
C GLY A 128 14.17 3.21 12.87
N PHE A 129 15.11 3.54 11.98
CA PHE A 129 15.22 2.88 10.69
C PHE A 129 15.73 1.43 10.81
N LEU A 130 16.64 1.13 11.73
CA LEU A 130 17.04 -0.25 12.02
C LEU A 130 15.87 -1.06 12.59
N GLY A 131 15.04 -0.43 13.43
CA GLY A 131 13.92 -1.07 14.13
C GLY A 131 12.63 -1.19 13.35
N TYR A 132 12.51 -0.59 12.14
CA TYR A 132 11.23 -0.59 11.41
C TYR A 132 10.64 -1.98 11.13
N PRO A 133 11.43 -3.05 10.93
CA PRO A 133 10.85 -4.38 10.72
C PRO A 133 10.17 -4.94 11.98
N VAL A 134 10.61 -4.50 13.18
CA VAL A 134 9.98 -4.88 14.45
C VAL A 134 8.65 -4.14 14.62
N LEU A 135 8.58 -2.86 14.24
CA LEU A 135 7.31 -2.12 14.23
C LEU A 135 6.33 -2.73 13.22
N MET A 136 6.79 -3.12 12.02
CA MET A 136 5.94 -3.81 11.05
C MET A 136 5.42 -5.15 11.59
N ALA A 137 6.25 -5.92 12.29
CA ALA A 137 5.80 -7.12 12.96
C ALA A 137 4.75 -6.81 14.05
N ALA A 138 4.97 -5.77 14.85
CA ALA A 138 4.01 -5.33 15.86
C ALA A 138 2.67 -4.92 15.23
N ASP A 139 2.68 -4.19 14.12
CA ASP A 139 1.46 -3.82 13.39
C ASP A 139 0.61 -5.05 13.05
N ILE A 140 1.24 -6.10 12.53
CA ILE A 140 0.58 -7.34 12.13
C ILE A 140 0.08 -8.14 13.34
N LEU A 141 0.96 -8.33 14.30
CA LEU A 141 0.74 -9.23 15.43
C LEU A 141 -0.23 -8.66 16.47
N LEU A 142 -0.36 -7.34 16.53
CA LEU A 142 -1.26 -6.64 17.43
C LEU A 142 -2.73 -7.02 17.20
N TYR A 143 -3.10 -7.26 15.96
CA TYR A 143 -4.44 -7.70 15.56
C TYR A 143 -4.56 -9.21 15.44
N LYS A 144 -3.51 -9.98 15.75
CA LYS A 144 -3.42 -11.41 15.50
C LYS A 144 -3.78 -11.73 14.05
N ALA A 145 -3.33 -10.90 13.10
CA ALA A 145 -3.65 -11.04 11.69
C ALA A 145 -3.09 -12.37 11.15
N GLU A 146 -4.00 -13.19 10.64
CA GLU A 146 -3.67 -14.48 10.05
C GLU A 146 -3.11 -14.30 8.63
N PHE A 147 -3.54 -13.25 7.94
CA PHE A 147 -3.13 -12.98 6.57
C PHE A 147 -2.67 -11.54 6.37
N VAL A 148 -1.62 -11.38 5.57
CA VAL A 148 -1.08 -10.08 5.18
C VAL A 148 -0.93 -10.03 3.66
N PRO A 149 -1.68 -9.17 2.96
CA PRO A 149 -1.51 -8.98 1.51
C PRO A 149 -0.16 -8.30 1.24
N VAL A 150 0.72 -9.01 0.58
CA VAL A 150 2.08 -8.53 0.29
C VAL A 150 2.52 -8.89 -1.12
N GLY A 151 3.41 -8.07 -1.70
CA GLY A 151 4.20 -8.48 -2.84
C GLY A 151 5.30 -9.46 -2.41
N GLU A 152 5.86 -10.19 -3.35
CA GLU A 152 6.94 -11.16 -3.08
C GLU A 152 8.18 -10.50 -2.44
N ASP A 153 8.44 -9.23 -2.75
CA ASP A 153 9.52 -8.42 -2.20
C ASP A 153 9.41 -8.18 -0.68
N GLN A 154 8.21 -8.31 -0.10
CA GLN A 154 7.95 -8.15 1.34
C GLN A 154 8.06 -9.45 2.14
N SER A 155 8.33 -10.57 1.49
CA SER A 155 8.39 -11.90 2.13
C SER A 155 9.39 -11.96 3.29
N ALA A 156 10.54 -11.27 3.16
CA ALA A 156 11.56 -11.23 4.22
C ALA A 156 11.08 -10.56 5.52
N HIS A 157 10.22 -9.54 5.41
CA HIS A 157 9.64 -8.87 6.58
C HIS A 157 8.60 -9.73 7.27
N LEU A 158 7.79 -10.44 6.47
CA LEU A 158 6.79 -11.35 7.02
C LEU A 158 7.45 -12.54 7.71
N GLU A 159 8.56 -13.05 7.17
CA GLU A 159 9.31 -14.13 7.82
C GLU A 159 9.91 -13.65 9.15
N LEU A 160 10.45 -12.43 9.23
CA LEU A 160 10.88 -11.87 10.52
C LEU A 160 9.72 -11.81 11.53
N SER A 161 8.51 -11.44 11.10
CA SER A 161 7.33 -11.42 11.96
C SER A 161 7.02 -12.82 12.51
N ARG A 162 7.11 -13.86 11.67
CA ARG A 162 6.92 -15.27 12.07
C ARG A 162 7.98 -15.74 13.05
N GLU A 163 9.26 -15.40 12.80
CA GLU A 163 10.35 -15.71 13.73
C GLU A 163 10.16 -15.03 15.10
N LEU A 164 9.65 -13.80 15.11
CA LEU A 164 9.31 -13.09 16.35
C LEU A 164 8.15 -13.75 17.08
N VAL A 165 7.13 -14.25 16.38
CA VAL A 165 6.03 -15.04 16.99
C VAL A 165 6.59 -16.28 17.66
N ARG A 166 7.37 -17.09 16.95
CA ARG A 166 7.96 -18.34 17.50
C ARG A 166 8.79 -18.03 18.73
N ARG A 167 9.62 -16.99 18.67
CA ARG A 167 10.48 -16.58 19.78
C ARG A 167 9.66 -16.06 20.96
N PHE A 168 8.66 -15.23 20.73
CA PHE A 168 7.77 -14.72 21.76
C PHE A 168 7.01 -15.85 22.45
N ASN A 169 6.36 -16.72 21.67
CA ASN A 169 5.58 -17.82 22.19
C ASN A 169 6.44 -18.84 22.95
N ASN A 170 7.69 -19.05 22.53
CA ASN A 170 8.62 -19.91 23.28
C ASN A 170 8.97 -19.37 24.68
N PHE A 171 9.06 -18.02 24.87
CA PHE A 171 9.39 -17.44 26.16
C PHE A 171 8.15 -17.21 27.04
N PHE A 172 7.02 -16.85 26.45
CA PHE A 172 5.88 -16.28 27.16
C PHE A 172 4.57 -17.07 26.95
N GLY A 173 4.64 -18.19 26.24
CA GLY A 173 3.47 -19.03 25.90
C GLY A 173 2.72 -18.53 24.66
N ASP A 174 1.85 -19.37 24.12
CA ASP A 174 1.13 -19.15 22.84
C ASP A 174 0.14 -17.98 22.94
N LYS A 175 0.61 -16.78 22.60
CA LYS A 175 -0.15 -15.52 22.62
C LYS A 175 -0.28 -14.89 21.23
N LEU A 176 0.71 -15.06 20.37
CA LEU A 176 0.78 -14.47 19.04
C LEU A 176 0.55 -15.54 17.96
N VAL A 177 -0.01 -15.12 16.82
CA VAL A 177 -0.34 -15.96 15.67
C VAL A 177 0.65 -15.71 14.54
N GLU A 178 1.15 -16.78 13.90
CA GLU A 178 2.04 -16.65 12.75
C GLU A 178 1.26 -16.20 11.51
N PRO A 179 1.59 -15.01 10.94
CA PRO A 179 0.90 -14.51 9.76
C PRO A 179 1.32 -15.27 8.50
N GLN A 180 0.38 -15.39 7.55
CA GLN A 180 0.60 -15.99 6.23
C GLN A 180 0.53 -14.90 5.14
N PRO A 181 1.36 -14.98 4.10
CA PRO A 181 1.25 -14.06 2.98
C PRO A 181 0.01 -14.35 2.14
N LEU A 182 -0.72 -13.31 1.77
CA LEU A 182 -1.62 -13.33 0.63
C LEU A 182 -0.89 -12.67 -0.54
N PHE A 183 -0.24 -13.47 -1.37
CA PHE A 183 0.47 -12.92 -2.51
C PHE A 183 -0.49 -12.28 -3.49
N THR A 184 -0.24 -11.02 -3.79
CA THR A 184 -0.97 -10.27 -4.78
C THR A 184 -0.13 -10.17 -6.05
N GLN A 185 -0.71 -10.58 -7.18
CA GLN A 185 -0.10 -10.26 -8.47
C GLN A 185 -0.17 -8.73 -8.63
N THR A 186 0.95 -8.07 -8.46
CA THR A 186 1.04 -6.64 -8.73
C THR A 186 1.47 -6.45 -10.18
N PRO A 187 0.57 -6.03 -11.07
CA PRO A 187 0.95 -5.81 -12.45
C PRO A 187 1.99 -4.70 -12.54
N LYS A 188 2.88 -4.84 -13.52
CA LYS A 188 3.89 -3.84 -13.79
C LYS A 188 3.23 -2.65 -14.49
N VAL A 189 3.01 -1.55 -13.78
CA VAL A 189 2.39 -0.35 -14.30
C VAL A 189 3.48 0.69 -14.61
N PRO A 190 3.80 0.92 -15.88
CA PRO A 190 4.78 1.94 -16.27
C PRO A 190 4.20 3.36 -16.11
N GLY A 191 5.06 4.31 -15.77
CA GLY A 191 4.77 5.74 -15.85
C GLY A 191 4.88 6.26 -17.28
N ILE A 192 4.60 7.55 -17.46
CA ILE A 192 4.59 8.20 -18.79
C ILE A 192 5.94 8.18 -19.49
N ASP A 193 7.04 7.96 -18.76
CA ASP A 193 8.41 7.84 -19.28
C ASP A 193 8.85 6.39 -19.56
N GLY A 194 7.96 5.41 -19.30
CA GLY A 194 8.22 3.98 -19.50
C GLY A 194 8.92 3.27 -18.33
N ARG A 195 9.43 4.00 -17.34
CA ARG A 195 9.94 3.41 -16.10
C ARG A 195 8.76 3.03 -15.18
N LYS A 196 9.02 2.29 -14.10
CA LYS A 196 8.01 2.02 -13.06
C LYS A 196 7.35 3.33 -12.63
N MET A 197 6.01 3.36 -12.58
CA MET A 197 5.26 4.54 -12.14
C MET A 197 5.63 4.90 -10.71
N SER A 198 6.05 6.15 -10.51
CA SER A 198 6.44 6.68 -9.20
C SER A 198 6.34 8.20 -9.18
N LYS A 199 5.89 8.76 -8.06
CA LYS A 199 5.87 10.20 -7.85
C LYS A 199 7.25 10.84 -7.90
N SER A 200 8.25 10.18 -7.31
CA SER A 200 9.62 10.69 -7.28
C SER A 200 10.25 10.85 -8.67
N TYR A 201 9.69 10.19 -9.68
CA TYR A 201 10.12 10.35 -11.08
C TYR A 201 9.28 11.37 -11.86
N GLY A 202 8.21 11.92 -11.25
CA GLY A 202 7.29 12.82 -11.93
C GLY A 202 6.54 12.18 -13.12
N ASN A 203 6.44 10.86 -13.15
CA ASN A 203 5.90 10.08 -14.26
C ASN A 203 4.54 9.44 -13.97
N ALA A 204 3.91 9.80 -12.85
CA ALA A 204 2.70 9.15 -12.36
C ALA A 204 1.41 9.74 -12.98
N LEU A 205 0.40 8.87 -13.15
CA LEU A 205 -1.00 9.22 -13.38
C LEU A 205 -1.72 9.07 -12.03
N GLU A 206 -2.04 10.20 -11.39
CA GLU A 206 -2.56 10.22 -10.02
C GLU A 206 -4.07 10.03 -9.98
N LEU A 207 -4.58 9.44 -8.89
CA LEU A 207 -6.02 9.22 -8.70
C LEU A 207 -6.81 10.52 -8.49
N SER A 208 -6.13 11.59 -8.09
CA SER A 208 -6.68 12.92 -7.89
C SER A 208 -6.85 13.73 -9.18
N GLU A 209 -6.27 13.27 -10.30
CA GLU A 209 -6.27 14.03 -11.54
C GLU A 209 -7.64 14.04 -12.24
N SER A 210 -7.93 15.19 -12.86
CA SER A 210 -9.06 15.28 -13.80
C SER A 210 -8.82 14.42 -15.04
N ALA A 211 -9.90 14.10 -15.76
CA ALA A 211 -9.81 13.35 -17.02
C ALA A 211 -8.91 14.06 -18.04
N ASP A 212 -9.00 15.38 -18.13
CA ASP A 212 -8.21 16.19 -19.05
C ASP A 212 -6.73 16.20 -18.70
N SER A 213 -6.39 16.38 -17.40
CA SER A 213 -5.00 16.32 -16.92
C SER A 213 -4.38 14.95 -17.22
N MET A 214 -5.10 13.88 -16.90
CA MET A 214 -4.65 12.52 -17.16
C MET A 214 -4.45 12.25 -18.66
N TRP A 215 -5.36 12.73 -19.52
CA TRP A 215 -5.18 12.65 -20.96
C TRP A 215 -3.96 13.42 -21.47
N GLN A 216 -3.72 14.64 -20.97
CA GLN A 216 -2.54 15.42 -21.36
C GLN A 216 -1.23 14.70 -21.05
N LYS A 217 -1.16 14.00 -19.91
CA LYS A 217 -0.01 13.16 -19.57
C LYS A 217 0.06 11.90 -20.45
N LEU A 218 -1.05 11.18 -20.60
CA LEU A 218 -1.10 9.93 -21.37
C LEU A 218 -0.76 10.14 -22.85
N ARG A 219 -1.25 11.22 -23.47
CA ARG A 219 -0.95 11.53 -24.88
C ARG A 219 0.55 11.73 -25.14
N THR A 220 1.29 12.21 -24.16
CA THR A 220 2.74 12.44 -24.26
C THR A 220 3.58 11.23 -23.84
N MET A 221 2.95 10.18 -23.29
CA MET A 221 3.63 8.99 -22.82
C MET A 221 4.51 8.36 -23.92
N LYS A 222 5.69 7.90 -23.56
CA LYS A 222 6.60 7.19 -24.45
C LYS A 222 5.94 5.95 -25.06
N THR A 223 6.29 5.65 -26.29
CA THR A 223 5.87 4.46 -27.03
C THR A 223 7.11 3.64 -27.40
N ASP A 224 6.96 2.62 -28.24
CA ASP A 224 8.08 1.86 -28.77
C ASP A 224 9.11 2.81 -29.41
N PRO A 225 10.37 2.83 -28.92
CA PRO A 225 11.41 3.70 -29.46
C PRO A 225 11.77 3.44 -30.92
N ALA A 226 11.55 2.23 -31.41
CA ALA A 226 11.81 1.87 -32.80
C ALA A 226 10.77 2.47 -33.78
N ARG A 227 9.59 2.81 -33.29
CA ARG A 227 8.51 3.40 -34.09
C ARG A 227 8.63 4.91 -34.14
N MET A 228 9.39 5.42 -35.11
CA MET A 228 9.66 6.87 -35.26
C MET A 228 8.54 7.59 -36.05
N ARG A 229 7.93 6.92 -37.03
CA ARG A 229 6.86 7.46 -37.88
C ARG A 229 5.60 6.64 -37.75
N ARG A 230 4.46 7.24 -38.11
CA ARG A 230 3.17 6.54 -38.10
C ARG A 230 3.16 5.31 -39.02
N THR A 231 3.93 5.36 -40.09
CA THR A 231 4.05 4.28 -41.13
C THR A 231 5.00 3.16 -40.71
N ASP A 232 5.76 3.33 -39.64
CA ASP A 232 6.66 2.31 -39.14
C ASP A 232 5.90 1.25 -38.34
N PRO A 233 6.13 -0.05 -38.57
CA PRO A 233 5.59 -1.08 -37.69
C PRO A 233 6.17 -0.93 -36.28
N GLY A 234 5.36 -1.21 -35.27
CA GLY A 234 5.77 -1.18 -33.86
C GLY A 234 5.84 -2.57 -33.25
N ASP A 235 6.51 -2.66 -32.12
CA ASP A 235 6.52 -3.84 -31.26
C ASP A 235 5.76 -3.56 -29.96
N PRO A 236 4.54 -4.09 -29.78
CA PRO A 236 3.76 -3.88 -28.58
C PRO A 236 4.53 -4.27 -27.31
N GLU A 237 5.32 -5.35 -27.33
CA GLU A 237 6.03 -5.83 -26.13
C GLU A 237 7.17 -4.89 -25.67
N LYS A 238 7.57 -3.94 -26.52
CA LYS A 238 8.53 -2.87 -26.16
C LYS A 238 7.86 -1.54 -25.83
N CYS A 239 6.52 -1.49 -25.89
CA CYS A 239 5.76 -0.26 -25.74
C CYS A 239 5.12 -0.16 -24.35
N PRO A 240 5.51 0.84 -23.52
CA PRO A 240 4.91 1.02 -22.18
C PRO A 240 3.39 1.29 -22.22
N VAL A 241 2.86 1.83 -23.33
CA VAL A 241 1.41 2.02 -23.51
C VAL A 241 0.70 0.67 -23.62
N TRP A 242 1.36 -0.33 -24.23
CA TRP A 242 0.83 -1.68 -24.32
C TRP A 242 0.77 -2.36 -22.93
N ASP A 243 1.77 -2.12 -22.08
CA ASP A 243 1.71 -2.61 -20.71
C ASP A 243 0.53 -2.03 -19.93
N LEU A 244 0.16 -0.76 -20.18
CA LEU A 244 -1.06 -0.20 -19.61
C LEU A 244 -2.33 -0.81 -20.20
N HIS A 245 -2.36 -1.13 -21.51
CA HIS A 245 -3.48 -1.88 -22.10
C HIS A 245 -3.65 -3.27 -21.46
N LYS A 246 -2.56 -3.99 -21.19
CA LYS A 246 -2.62 -5.29 -20.51
C LYS A 246 -3.30 -5.19 -19.14
N VAL A 247 -3.18 -4.06 -18.46
CA VAL A 247 -3.69 -3.85 -17.10
C VAL A 247 -5.11 -3.25 -17.10
N PHE A 248 -5.38 -2.26 -17.94
CA PHE A 248 -6.58 -1.42 -17.84
C PHE A 248 -7.59 -1.64 -18.97
N ASN A 249 -7.21 -2.33 -20.06
CA ASN A 249 -8.13 -2.72 -21.11
C ASN A 249 -8.52 -4.19 -20.93
N HIS A 250 -9.78 -4.43 -20.60
CA HIS A 250 -10.30 -5.78 -20.38
C HIS A 250 -10.97 -6.38 -21.62
N ASP A 251 -11.03 -5.65 -22.75
CA ASP A 251 -11.53 -6.13 -24.02
C ASP A 251 -10.42 -6.85 -24.80
N GLU A 252 -10.45 -8.17 -24.77
CA GLU A 252 -9.45 -9.01 -25.46
C GLU A 252 -9.51 -8.86 -26.97
N GLY A 253 -10.71 -8.60 -27.55
CA GLY A 253 -10.88 -8.35 -28.99
C GLY A 253 -10.20 -7.05 -29.38
N GLU A 254 -10.48 -5.96 -28.66
CA GLU A 254 -9.83 -4.67 -28.90
C GLU A 254 -8.31 -4.72 -28.70
N LYS A 255 -7.83 -5.46 -27.69
CA LYS A 255 -6.38 -5.67 -27.50
C LYS A 255 -5.74 -6.38 -28.68
N ALA A 256 -6.40 -7.41 -29.21
CA ALA A 256 -5.90 -8.12 -30.39
C ALA A 256 -5.83 -7.21 -31.64
N GLU A 257 -6.88 -6.40 -31.88
CA GLU A 257 -6.90 -5.40 -32.96
C GLU A 257 -5.79 -4.36 -32.83
N ILE A 258 -5.58 -3.83 -31.58
CA ILE A 258 -4.52 -2.85 -31.31
C ILE A 258 -3.14 -3.48 -31.56
N CYS A 259 -2.93 -4.71 -31.09
CA CYS A 259 -1.68 -5.43 -31.25
C CYS A 259 -1.33 -5.63 -32.74
N GLU A 260 -2.28 -6.15 -33.53
CA GLU A 260 -2.12 -6.35 -34.96
C GLU A 260 -1.95 -5.02 -35.70
N GLY A 261 -2.78 -4.02 -35.38
CA GLY A 261 -2.66 -2.68 -35.94
C GLY A 261 -1.34 -1.98 -35.62
N CYS A 262 -0.74 -2.25 -34.45
CA CYS A 262 0.58 -1.76 -34.12
C CYS A 262 1.67 -2.39 -34.97
N LYS A 263 1.66 -3.73 -35.13
CA LYS A 263 2.64 -4.50 -35.91
C LYS A 263 2.58 -4.21 -37.38
N SER A 264 1.38 -3.95 -37.91
CA SER A 264 1.16 -3.63 -39.33
C SER A 264 1.23 -2.15 -39.68
N ALA A 265 1.51 -1.26 -38.71
CA ALA A 265 1.36 0.20 -38.81
C ALA A 265 -0.08 0.67 -39.16
N GLY A 266 -1.08 -0.18 -38.96
CA GLY A 266 -2.50 0.10 -39.21
C GLY A 266 -3.12 1.09 -38.19
N ILE A 267 -2.65 1.13 -36.94
CA ILE A 267 -3.12 2.08 -35.92
C ILE A 267 -2.04 3.13 -35.58
N GLY A 268 -2.42 4.39 -35.36
CA GLY A 268 -1.53 5.43 -34.89
C GLY A 268 -1.32 5.34 -33.35
N CYS A 269 -0.13 5.74 -32.85
CA CYS A 269 0.13 5.72 -31.39
C CYS A 269 -0.86 6.61 -30.60
N ILE A 270 -1.29 7.74 -31.17
CA ILE A 270 -2.29 8.62 -30.54
C ILE A 270 -3.66 7.93 -30.49
N ASP A 271 -4.05 7.20 -31.54
CA ASP A 271 -5.34 6.50 -31.57
C ASP A 271 -5.34 5.31 -30.60
N CYS A 272 -4.23 4.58 -30.50
CA CYS A 272 -4.01 3.57 -29.47
C CYS A 272 -4.16 4.16 -28.06
N LYS A 273 -3.51 5.30 -27.78
CA LYS A 273 -3.63 6.00 -26.48
C LYS A 273 -5.05 6.51 -26.19
N LYS A 274 -5.81 6.93 -27.21
CA LYS A 274 -7.23 7.33 -27.02
C LYS A 274 -8.07 6.14 -26.58
N LYS A 275 -7.87 4.96 -27.18
CA LYS A 275 -8.54 3.72 -26.78
C LYS A 275 -8.21 3.38 -25.31
N LEU A 276 -6.94 3.40 -24.95
CA LEU A 276 -6.50 3.20 -23.55
C LEU A 276 -7.14 4.22 -22.59
N ASN A 277 -7.16 5.50 -22.99
CA ASN A 277 -7.75 6.58 -22.17
C ASN A 277 -9.24 6.38 -21.94
N ALA A 278 -9.97 5.79 -22.88
CA ALA A 278 -11.39 5.47 -22.70
C ALA A 278 -11.57 4.46 -21.57
N HIS A 279 -10.81 3.36 -21.55
CA HIS A 279 -10.84 2.35 -20.48
C HIS A 279 -10.41 2.91 -19.13
N ILE A 280 -9.33 3.70 -19.10
CA ILE A 280 -8.90 4.37 -17.86
C ILE A 280 -9.98 5.32 -17.35
N ASN A 281 -10.63 6.09 -18.22
CA ASN A 281 -11.69 7.01 -17.79
C ASN A 281 -12.95 6.27 -17.31
N GLU A 282 -13.32 5.17 -17.93
CA GLU A 282 -14.42 4.32 -17.45
C GLU A 282 -14.15 3.84 -16.01
N LEU A 283 -12.94 3.36 -15.74
CA LEU A 283 -12.50 2.98 -14.39
C LEU A 283 -12.47 4.17 -13.41
N MET A 284 -11.96 5.32 -13.87
CA MET A 284 -11.73 6.48 -13.00
C MET A 284 -12.98 7.33 -12.74
N THR A 285 -13.99 7.29 -13.59
CA THR A 285 -15.21 8.10 -13.43
C THR A 285 -15.89 7.85 -12.08
N PRO A 286 -16.24 6.62 -11.68
CA PRO A 286 -16.84 6.38 -10.39
C PRO A 286 -15.90 6.68 -9.20
N ILE A 287 -14.58 6.61 -9.41
CA ILE A 287 -13.59 6.98 -8.39
C ILE A 287 -13.61 8.49 -8.17
N ARG A 288 -13.63 9.30 -9.24
CA ARG A 288 -13.71 10.76 -9.16
C ARG A 288 -15.04 11.23 -8.53
N GLU A 289 -16.15 10.59 -8.88
CA GLU A 289 -17.46 10.89 -8.29
C GLU A 289 -17.49 10.62 -6.78
N ARG A 290 -16.92 9.51 -6.32
CA ARG A 290 -16.78 9.23 -4.88
C ARG A 290 -15.83 10.21 -4.22
N ARG A 291 -14.70 10.54 -4.87
CA ARG A 291 -13.71 11.49 -4.35
C ARG A 291 -14.32 12.84 -4.03
N ALA A 292 -15.19 13.36 -4.87
CA ALA A 292 -15.84 14.65 -4.69
C ALA A 292 -16.65 14.76 -3.36
N LYS A 293 -17.00 13.64 -2.74
CA LYS A 293 -17.71 13.61 -1.44
C LYS A 293 -16.77 13.82 -0.25
N PHE A 294 -15.51 13.47 -0.41
CA PHE A 294 -14.52 13.45 0.68
C PHE A 294 -13.49 14.58 0.55
N GLU A 295 -13.16 14.99 -0.67
CA GLU A 295 -12.17 16.01 -0.94
C GLU A 295 -12.54 17.35 -0.30
N GLY A 296 -11.64 17.89 0.54
CA GLY A 296 -11.86 19.11 1.30
C GLY A 296 -12.77 18.96 2.54
N ASN A 297 -13.38 17.81 2.77
CA ASN A 297 -14.26 17.56 3.92
C ASN A 297 -13.47 16.97 5.10
N LYS A 298 -12.56 17.77 5.68
CA LYS A 298 -11.71 17.33 6.80
C LYS A 298 -12.51 16.78 7.97
N LYS A 299 -13.66 17.40 8.28
CA LYS A 299 -14.50 16.95 9.40
C LYS A 299 -14.96 15.49 9.23
N LEU A 300 -15.46 15.14 8.05
CA LEU A 300 -15.88 13.77 7.75
C LEU A 300 -14.69 12.80 7.79
N LEU A 301 -13.53 13.22 7.26
CA LEU A 301 -12.32 12.38 7.30
C LEU A 301 -11.84 12.15 8.74
N ASP A 302 -11.91 13.17 9.62
CA ASP A 302 -11.57 13.05 11.03
C ASP A 302 -12.51 12.09 11.76
N GLU A 303 -13.83 12.16 11.49
CA GLU A 303 -14.84 11.26 12.06
C GLU A 303 -14.55 9.80 11.65
N ILE A 304 -14.22 9.54 10.38
CA ILE A 304 -13.88 8.21 9.88
C ILE A 304 -12.60 7.68 10.55
N LEU A 305 -11.56 8.51 10.65
CA LEU A 305 -10.29 8.12 11.29
C LEU A 305 -10.46 7.85 12.79
N ALA A 306 -11.29 8.66 13.47
CA ALA A 306 -11.57 8.49 14.90
C ALA A 306 -12.34 7.19 15.17
N ASP A 307 -13.39 6.88 14.39
CA ASP A 307 -14.12 5.62 14.50
C ASP A 307 -13.20 4.43 14.22
N GLY A 308 -12.46 4.48 13.11
CA GLY A 308 -11.50 3.45 12.75
C GLY A 308 -10.47 3.19 13.85
N ALA A 309 -9.93 4.25 14.46
CA ALA A 309 -8.97 4.15 15.55
C ALA A 309 -9.60 3.50 16.80
N VAL A 310 -10.82 3.88 17.19
CA VAL A 310 -11.53 3.29 18.34
C VAL A 310 -11.76 1.79 18.12
N ARG A 311 -12.21 1.39 16.95
CA ARG A 311 -12.44 -0.03 16.61
C ARG A 311 -11.14 -0.83 16.59
N ALA A 312 -10.09 -0.29 15.98
CA ALA A 312 -8.76 -0.90 15.95
C ALA A 312 -8.14 -1.00 17.35
N GLU A 313 -8.24 0.07 18.16
CA GLU A 313 -7.72 0.10 19.53
C GLU A 313 -8.39 -0.93 20.43
N LYS A 314 -9.68 -1.17 20.25
CA LYS A 314 -10.40 -2.22 21.02
C LYS A 314 -9.75 -3.59 20.86
N THR A 315 -9.44 -3.98 19.62
CA THR A 315 -8.74 -5.25 19.33
C THR A 315 -7.31 -5.23 19.86
N ALA A 316 -6.60 -4.13 19.64
CA ALA A 316 -5.23 -3.93 20.10
C ALA A 316 -5.09 -4.07 21.61
N ARG A 317 -6.00 -3.45 22.38
CA ARG A 317 -6.04 -3.55 23.86
C ARG A 317 -6.28 -4.99 24.32
N THR A 318 -7.16 -5.72 23.64
CA THR A 318 -7.40 -7.14 23.96
C THR A 318 -6.10 -7.94 23.84
N THR A 319 -5.36 -7.77 22.76
CA THR A 319 -4.05 -8.43 22.58
C THR A 319 -3.06 -8.02 23.66
N MET A 320 -2.92 -6.72 23.93
CA MET A 320 -1.97 -6.24 24.96
C MET A 320 -2.35 -6.71 26.37
N SER A 321 -3.63 -6.89 26.69
CA SER A 321 -4.08 -7.44 27.98
C SER A 321 -3.64 -8.91 28.19
N GLU A 322 -3.35 -9.64 27.13
CA GLU A 322 -2.77 -10.97 27.18
C GLU A 322 -1.23 -10.95 27.21
N ILE A 323 -0.62 -9.97 26.49
CA ILE A 323 0.84 -9.84 26.36
C ILE A 323 1.49 -9.41 27.68
N TYR A 324 0.98 -8.35 28.33
CA TYR A 324 1.58 -7.83 29.56
C TYR A 324 1.68 -8.88 30.67
N PRO A 325 0.62 -9.60 31.05
CA PRO A 325 0.73 -10.65 32.07
C PRO A 325 1.66 -11.79 31.65
N ALA A 326 1.67 -12.16 30.36
CA ALA A 326 2.57 -13.21 29.86
C ALA A 326 4.05 -12.83 30.04
N MET A 327 4.38 -11.56 29.88
CA MET A 327 5.72 -11.01 30.11
C MET A 327 6.02 -10.71 31.59
N GLY A 328 5.10 -11.00 32.51
CA GLY A 328 5.25 -10.71 33.95
C GLY A 328 5.01 -9.24 34.31
N LEU A 329 4.43 -8.45 33.41
CA LEU A 329 4.11 -7.04 33.64
C LEU A 329 2.69 -6.88 34.21
N LEU A 330 2.48 -5.83 35.00
CA LEU A 330 1.15 -5.48 35.49
C LEU A 330 0.34 -4.78 34.40
N ALA A 331 -0.78 -5.36 34.04
CA ALA A 331 -1.71 -4.76 33.09
C ALA A 331 -2.47 -3.60 33.77
N ARG A 332 -2.57 -2.45 33.06
CA ARG A 332 -3.21 -1.21 33.55
C ARG A 332 -4.69 -1.43 33.90
N GLU A 333 -5.37 -2.30 33.17
CA GLU A 333 -6.80 -2.60 33.34
C GLU A 333 -7.16 -3.09 34.76
N LYS A 334 -6.17 -3.59 35.51
CA LYS A 334 -6.34 -3.97 36.92
C LYS A 334 -6.53 -2.79 37.89
N PHE A 335 -6.25 -1.56 37.43
CA PHE A 335 -6.25 -0.35 38.26
C PHE A 335 -7.30 0.68 37.82
N ILE A 336 -8.03 0.39 36.76
CA ILE A 336 -9.09 1.27 36.24
C ILE A 336 -10.41 0.49 36.41
N ASN A 337 -11.04 0.64 37.59
CA ASN A 337 -12.42 0.30 37.87
C ASN A 337 -13.23 1.56 37.89
#